data_de29a966fb4998174a2647e4b19680eb
#
_entry.id   de29a966fb4998174a2647e4b19680eb
#
_cell.length_a   1.000
_cell.length_b   1.000
_cell.length_c   1.000
_cell.angle_alpha   90.00
_cell.angle_beta   90.00
_cell.angle_gamma   90.00
#
_symmetry.space_group_name_H-M   'P 1'
#
loop_
_entity.id
_entity.type
_entity.pdbx_description
1 polymer ?
#
loop_
_entity_poly.entity_id
_entity_poly.type
_entity_poly.pdbx_seq_one_letter_code
_entity_poly.pdbx_strand_id
1 'polypeptide(L)'
;MFDAISSQASKLVNLTNKVRGNYKSKTKLVTITSGKGGVGKSTFTANIAFLLSKRGFKVAVIDADIGLANMQVLLNLKPKVTLFDYIDGMKSLDEVILKTDYEDLYLIAGKSGYQYSNHSNSFIFSRIVQDVIDLNKFDIVLVDTGAGLNDYVKEFLSISDNILAITTTDPSALTDVYSLIKMLSNDKSKLMLCFNHTKSYQIGNTIVNSLINLAKKNRLSEDFMVKYIGNVSTSANISTTGRLRKLFTKEFVQDDSTRQLQVIIDYLLKNIH
;
A
#
# COMPACT_ATOMS: atom_id res chain seq x y z
N MET A 1 14.52 -20.97 21.48
CA MET A 1 15.66 -20.02 21.46
C MET A 1 15.48 -18.96 20.37
N PHE A 2 14.94 -19.29 19.19
CA PHE A 2 14.68 -18.33 18.09
C PHE A 2 13.58 -17.30 18.41
N ASP A 3 12.53 -17.66 19.13
CA ASP A 3 11.44 -16.74 19.51
C ASP A 3 11.87 -15.64 20.50
N ALA A 4 12.83 -15.90 21.35
CA ALA A 4 13.36 -14.90 22.30
C ALA A 4 14.22 -13.84 21.59
N ILE A 5 14.94 -14.21 20.54
CA ILE A 5 15.78 -13.29 19.74
C ILE A 5 14.90 -12.38 18.90
N SER A 6 13.82 -12.91 18.32
CA SER A 6 12.85 -12.10 17.54
C SER A 6 12.11 -11.09 18.43
N SER A 7 11.76 -11.48 19.64
CA SER A 7 11.13 -10.60 20.64
C SER A 7 12.08 -9.49 21.14
N GLN A 8 13.37 -9.77 21.30
CA GLN A 8 14.36 -8.78 21.69
C GLN A 8 14.70 -7.81 20.55
N ALA A 9 14.79 -8.31 19.30
CA ALA A 9 14.99 -7.48 18.12
C ALA A 9 13.80 -6.54 17.92
N SER A 10 12.57 -7.01 18.07
CA SER A 10 11.36 -6.17 18.01
C SER A 10 11.33 -5.11 19.11
N LYS A 11 11.79 -5.45 20.34
CA LYS A 11 11.91 -4.47 21.45
C LYS A 11 12.99 -3.43 21.17
N LEU A 12 14.12 -3.80 20.56
CA LEU A 12 15.17 -2.87 20.18
C LEU A 12 14.73 -1.92 19.06
N VAL A 13 14.01 -2.43 18.07
CA VAL A 13 13.41 -1.60 17.00
C VAL A 13 12.39 -0.62 17.60
N ASN A 14 11.55 -1.08 18.53
CA ASN A 14 10.59 -0.21 19.22
C ASN A 14 11.28 0.81 20.16
N LEU A 15 12.41 0.47 20.76
CA LEU A 15 13.20 1.40 21.58
C LEU A 15 13.94 2.44 20.71
N THR A 16 14.52 2.04 19.59
CA THR A 16 15.12 3.00 18.63
C THR A 16 14.06 3.92 18.02
N ASN A 17 12.87 3.43 17.72
CA ASN A 17 11.74 4.25 17.29
C ASN A 17 11.24 5.22 18.39
N LYS A 18 11.28 4.82 19.67
CA LYS A 18 10.98 5.70 20.81
C LYS A 18 12.06 6.78 21.05
N VAL A 19 13.32 6.45 20.86
CA VAL A 19 14.43 7.42 21.02
C VAL A 19 14.47 8.43 19.86
N ARG A 20 14.09 8.03 18.64
CA ARG A 20 13.87 8.93 17.48
C ARG A 20 12.57 9.74 17.58
N GLY A 21 11.69 9.44 18.51
CA GLY A 21 10.31 9.95 18.65
C GLY A 21 10.14 11.43 18.99
N ASN A 22 11.17 12.27 18.95
CA ASN A 22 11.05 13.71 19.15
C ASN A 22 10.96 14.52 17.83
N TYR A 23 11.13 13.87 16.67
CA TYR A 23 10.83 14.47 15.36
C TYR A 23 9.68 13.70 14.72
N LYS A 24 8.43 14.07 15.04
CA LYS A 24 7.27 13.58 14.29
C LYS A 24 7.41 14.07 12.85
N SER A 25 7.81 13.18 11.95
CA SER A 25 7.71 13.46 10.52
C SER A 25 6.27 13.84 10.18
N LYS A 26 6.10 14.88 9.36
CA LYS A 26 4.78 15.26 8.81
C LYS A 26 4.31 14.28 7.74
N THR A 27 5.20 13.44 7.23
CA THR A 27 4.92 12.48 6.16
C THR A 27 3.95 11.40 6.63
N LYS A 28 2.86 11.20 5.90
CA LYS A 28 1.89 10.13 6.15
C LYS A 28 2.26 8.88 5.35
N LEU A 29 2.46 7.77 6.04
CA LEU A 29 2.67 6.47 5.41
C LEU A 29 1.34 5.75 5.21
N VAL A 30 1.09 5.26 3.99
CA VAL A 30 -0.06 4.41 3.65
C VAL A 30 0.43 3.17 2.92
N THR A 31 0.22 2.01 3.51
CA THR A 31 0.51 0.74 2.85
C THR A 31 -0.73 0.21 2.14
N ILE A 32 -0.63 0.00 0.83
CA ILE A 32 -1.69 -0.54 -0.01
C ILE A 32 -1.39 -2.00 -0.26
N THR A 33 -2.32 -2.86 0.12
CA THR A 33 -2.17 -4.31 0.09
C THR A 33 -3.38 -5.01 -0.50
N SER A 34 -3.26 -6.31 -0.76
CA SER A 34 -4.36 -7.17 -1.16
C SER A 34 -4.08 -8.61 -0.76
N GLY A 35 -5.10 -9.33 -0.36
CA GLY A 35 -4.98 -10.77 -0.08
C GLY A 35 -4.72 -11.59 -1.35
N LYS A 36 -5.26 -11.16 -2.50
CA LYS A 36 -5.18 -11.87 -3.79
C LYS A 36 -4.52 -11.03 -4.86
N GLY A 37 -3.75 -11.69 -5.75
CA GLY A 37 -3.20 -11.08 -6.95
C GLY A 37 -4.29 -10.73 -7.98
N GLY A 38 -4.05 -9.69 -8.79
CA GLY A 38 -4.94 -9.31 -9.88
C GLY A 38 -6.19 -8.53 -9.49
N VAL A 39 -6.39 -8.17 -8.22
CA VAL A 39 -7.55 -7.37 -7.78
C VAL A 39 -7.47 -5.89 -8.17
N GLY A 40 -6.38 -5.45 -8.82
CA GLY A 40 -6.19 -4.08 -9.28
C GLY A 40 -5.42 -3.17 -8.31
N LYS A 41 -4.74 -3.72 -7.30
CA LYS A 41 -4.01 -2.99 -6.27
C LYS A 41 -3.08 -1.91 -6.85
N SER A 42 -2.12 -2.28 -7.71
CA SER A 42 -1.14 -1.35 -8.30
C SER A 42 -1.81 -0.30 -9.19
N THR A 43 -2.88 -0.67 -9.91
CA THR A 43 -3.69 0.30 -10.68
C THR A 43 -4.32 1.33 -9.75
N PHE A 44 -4.86 0.91 -8.61
CA PHE A 44 -5.40 1.82 -7.60
C PHE A 44 -4.29 2.71 -7.04
N THR A 45 -3.16 2.13 -6.63
CA THR A 45 -2.03 2.87 -6.06
C THR A 45 -1.55 3.98 -6.99
N ALA A 46 -1.32 3.68 -8.28
CA ALA A 46 -0.86 4.66 -9.26
C ALA A 46 -1.87 5.80 -9.46
N ASN A 47 -3.17 5.48 -9.54
CA ASN A 47 -4.23 6.47 -9.74
C ASN A 47 -4.53 7.28 -8.47
N ILE A 48 -4.45 6.67 -7.27
CA ILE A 48 -4.51 7.38 -5.98
C ILE A 48 -3.35 8.37 -5.87
N ALA A 49 -2.13 7.94 -6.17
CA ALA A 49 -0.93 8.77 -6.12
C ALA A 49 -1.07 9.99 -7.05
N PHE A 50 -1.53 9.79 -8.27
CA PHE A 50 -1.78 10.87 -9.23
C PHE A 50 -2.86 11.83 -8.75
N LEU A 51 -4.00 11.34 -8.25
CA LEU A 51 -5.06 12.21 -7.75
C LEU A 51 -4.65 12.99 -6.50
N LEU A 52 -3.83 12.40 -5.61
CA LEU A 52 -3.26 13.09 -4.46
C LEU A 52 -2.30 14.21 -4.91
N SER A 53 -1.42 13.94 -5.89
CA SER A 53 -0.52 14.97 -6.42
C SER A 53 -1.30 16.12 -7.08
N LYS A 54 -2.40 15.83 -7.79
CA LYS A 54 -3.30 16.86 -8.33
C LYS A 54 -4.02 17.69 -7.27
N ARG A 55 -4.11 17.20 -6.04
CA ARG A 55 -4.63 17.95 -4.88
C ARG A 55 -3.54 18.76 -4.15
N GLY A 56 -2.33 18.81 -4.71
CA GLY A 56 -1.20 19.58 -4.17
C GLY A 56 -0.38 18.85 -3.10
N PHE A 57 -0.58 17.54 -2.91
CA PHE A 57 0.29 16.74 -2.05
C PHE A 57 1.54 16.30 -2.81
N LYS A 58 2.69 16.37 -2.15
CA LYS A 58 3.94 15.79 -2.65
C LYS A 58 3.97 14.29 -2.29
N VAL A 59 3.85 13.44 -3.31
CA VAL A 59 3.62 12.00 -3.13
C VAL A 59 4.80 11.19 -3.63
N ALA A 60 5.28 10.24 -2.82
CA ALA A 60 6.18 9.18 -3.26
C ALA A 60 5.46 7.83 -3.26
N VAL A 61 5.69 7.03 -4.29
CA VAL A 61 5.26 5.64 -4.36
C VAL A 61 6.48 4.74 -4.26
N ILE A 62 6.45 3.79 -3.34
CA ILE A 62 7.43 2.71 -3.25
C ILE A 62 6.78 1.46 -3.87
N ASP A 63 7.35 0.98 -4.98
CA ASP A 63 6.95 -0.28 -5.59
C ASP A 63 7.61 -1.44 -4.83
N ALA A 64 6.86 -2.00 -3.90
CA ALA A 64 7.28 -3.08 -3.01
C ALA A 64 6.78 -4.45 -3.47
N ASP A 65 6.32 -4.58 -4.72
CA ASP A 65 6.03 -5.89 -5.34
C ASP A 65 7.35 -6.51 -5.86
N ILE A 66 8.01 -7.27 -5.00
CA ILE A 66 9.34 -7.86 -5.27
C ILE A 66 9.32 -8.87 -6.43
N GLY A 67 8.15 -9.45 -6.70
CA GLY A 67 8.00 -10.45 -7.77
C GLY A 67 7.70 -9.85 -9.14
N LEU A 68 6.83 -8.87 -9.18
CA LEU A 68 6.22 -8.34 -10.40
C LEU A 68 6.11 -6.81 -10.36
N ALA A 69 7.25 -6.12 -10.17
CA ALA A 69 7.27 -4.66 -10.16
C ALA A 69 6.57 -4.08 -11.41
N ASN A 70 5.44 -3.43 -11.21
CA ASN A 70 4.57 -2.94 -12.29
C ASN A 70 4.34 -1.42 -12.25
N MET A 71 4.72 -0.75 -11.18
CA MET A 71 4.43 0.66 -10.99
C MET A 71 5.09 1.53 -12.08
N GLN A 72 6.31 1.20 -12.49
CA GLN A 72 6.99 1.89 -13.58
C GLN A 72 6.24 1.80 -14.91
N VAL A 73 5.54 0.68 -15.14
CA VAL A 73 4.74 0.49 -16.36
C VAL A 73 3.51 1.40 -16.32
N LEU A 74 2.82 1.46 -15.18
CA LEU A 74 1.62 2.29 -14.98
C LEU A 74 1.94 3.78 -15.04
N LEU A 75 3.11 4.19 -14.54
CA LEU A 75 3.57 5.57 -14.58
C LEU A 75 4.38 5.93 -15.83
N ASN A 76 4.47 4.99 -16.80
CA ASN A 76 5.20 5.16 -18.06
C ASN A 76 6.67 5.57 -17.88
N LEU A 77 7.34 4.97 -16.90
CA LEU A 77 8.75 5.21 -16.60
C LEU A 77 9.62 4.03 -17.05
N LYS A 78 10.89 4.33 -17.32
CA LYS A 78 11.94 3.33 -17.59
C LYS A 78 13.09 3.55 -16.59
N PRO A 79 12.94 3.08 -15.34
CA PRO A 79 13.94 3.29 -14.32
C PRO A 79 15.26 2.62 -14.69
N LYS A 80 16.36 3.35 -14.52
CA LYS A 80 17.73 2.80 -14.64
C LYS A 80 18.26 2.35 -13.29
N VAL A 81 17.63 2.79 -12.22
CA VAL A 81 17.96 2.51 -10.82
C VAL A 81 16.70 2.08 -10.10
N THR A 82 16.84 1.24 -9.09
CA THR A 82 15.74 0.64 -8.34
C THR A 82 15.99 0.73 -6.85
N LEU A 83 14.99 0.39 -6.05
CA LEU A 83 15.07 0.23 -4.62
C LEU A 83 16.25 -0.68 -4.20
N PHE A 84 16.53 -1.72 -5.00
CA PHE A 84 17.57 -2.70 -4.70
C PHE A 84 18.97 -2.14 -4.89
N ASP A 85 19.17 -1.18 -5.79
CA ASP A 85 20.46 -0.49 -5.93
C ASP A 85 20.80 0.33 -4.67
N TYR A 86 19.78 0.82 -3.94
CA TYR A 86 19.96 1.44 -2.63
C TYR A 86 20.23 0.39 -1.55
N ILE A 87 19.47 -0.72 -1.53
CA ILE A 87 19.68 -1.83 -0.59
C ILE A 87 21.10 -2.38 -0.68
N ASP A 88 21.60 -2.56 -1.88
CA ASP A 88 22.93 -3.11 -2.17
C ASP A 88 24.06 -2.05 -1.94
N GLY A 89 23.72 -0.83 -1.53
CA GLY A 89 24.67 0.25 -1.28
C GLY A 89 25.31 0.82 -2.54
N MET A 90 24.81 0.49 -3.73
CA MET A 90 25.34 0.97 -5.01
C MET A 90 24.89 2.39 -5.33
N LYS A 91 23.75 2.83 -4.75
CA LYS A 91 23.13 4.12 -4.98
C LYS A 91 22.66 4.74 -3.67
N SER A 92 22.67 6.07 -3.62
CA SER A 92 22.05 6.83 -2.53
C SER A 92 20.53 6.81 -2.64
N LEU A 93 19.84 7.13 -1.54
CA LEU A 93 18.36 7.22 -1.52
C LEU A 93 17.86 8.28 -2.51
N ASP A 94 18.54 9.43 -2.61
CA ASP A 94 18.16 10.51 -3.54
C ASP A 94 18.26 10.07 -5.01
N GLU A 95 19.21 9.19 -5.36
CA GLU A 95 19.37 8.69 -6.73
C GLU A 95 18.29 7.71 -7.14
N VAL A 96 17.69 6.96 -6.20
CA VAL A 96 16.63 5.98 -6.49
C VAL A 96 15.22 6.59 -6.41
N ILE A 97 15.09 7.83 -5.94
CA ILE A 97 13.83 8.58 -5.97
C ILE A 97 13.67 9.25 -7.34
N LEU A 98 12.84 8.66 -8.17
CA LEU A 98 12.64 9.09 -9.55
C LEU A 98 11.47 10.06 -9.65
N LYS A 99 11.69 11.22 -10.27
CA LYS A 99 10.60 12.13 -10.62
C LYS A 99 9.82 11.56 -11.80
N THR A 100 8.50 11.57 -11.72
CA THR A 100 7.62 11.16 -12.83
C THR A 100 7.33 12.36 -13.76
N ASP A 101 6.63 12.10 -14.87
CA ASP A 101 6.09 13.16 -15.75
C ASP A 101 4.92 13.93 -15.10
N TYR A 102 4.49 13.52 -13.91
CA TYR A 102 3.44 14.19 -13.14
C TYR A 102 4.05 15.06 -12.05
N GLU A 103 3.51 16.28 -11.92
CA GLU A 103 3.93 17.21 -10.88
C GLU A 103 3.75 16.60 -9.48
N ASP A 104 4.75 16.78 -8.62
CA ASP A 104 4.77 16.30 -7.23
C ASP A 104 4.50 14.80 -7.03
N LEU A 105 4.72 13.99 -8.07
CA LEU A 105 4.64 12.54 -7.99
C LEU A 105 6.02 11.91 -8.28
N TYR A 106 6.46 11.06 -7.37
CA TYR A 106 7.77 10.40 -7.39
C TYR A 106 7.60 8.88 -7.27
N LEU A 107 8.52 8.14 -7.84
CA LEU A 107 8.57 6.68 -7.79
C LEU A 107 9.91 6.20 -7.24
N ILE A 108 9.88 5.29 -6.29
CA ILE A 108 11.00 4.41 -5.92
C ILE A 108 10.66 3.05 -6.53
N ALA A 109 11.32 2.72 -7.64
CA ALA A 109 10.97 1.57 -8.45
C ALA A 109 11.44 0.27 -7.82
N GLY A 110 10.58 -0.75 -7.84
CA GLY A 110 10.96 -2.13 -7.57
C GLY A 110 11.71 -2.77 -8.76
N LYS A 111 12.12 -4.03 -8.59
CA LYS A 111 12.79 -4.81 -9.62
C LYS A 111 12.10 -6.16 -9.79
N SER A 112 11.63 -6.45 -11.00
CA SER A 112 11.03 -7.74 -11.30
C SER A 112 12.09 -8.85 -11.27
N GLY A 113 11.72 -10.03 -10.72
CA GLY A 113 12.59 -11.20 -10.69
C GLY A 113 13.78 -11.10 -9.73
N TYR A 114 13.79 -10.14 -8.80
CA TYR A 114 14.82 -10.08 -7.79
C TYR A 114 14.71 -11.28 -6.84
N GLN A 115 15.81 -12.04 -6.72
CA GLN A 115 15.89 -13.16 -5.78
C GLN A 115 16.39 -12.65 -4.44
N TYR A 116 15.50 -12.58 -3.48
CA TYR A 116 15.78 -12.10 -2.12
C TYR A 116 16.68 -13.02 -1.28
N SER A 117 17.10 -14.16 -1.81
CA SER A 117 17.85 -15.20 -1.09
C SER A 117 19.17 -14.74 -0.44
N ASN A 118 19.66 -13.56 -0.79
CA ASN A 118 20.98 -13.08 -0.34
C ASN A 118 20.93 -12.09 0.85
N HIS A 119 19.75 -11.67 1.30
CA HIS A 119 19.63 -10.68 2.37
C HIS A 119 19.02 -11.33 3.62
N SER A 120 19.87 -11.80 4.51
CA SER A 120 19.49 -12.41 5.80
C SER A 120 18.92 -11.40 6.83
N ASN A 121 18.77 -10.14 6.47
CA ASN A 121 18.30 -9.10 7.38
C ASN A 121 16.80 -8.93 7.27
N SER A 122 16.04 -9.59 8.14
CA SER A 122 14.68 -9.16 8.49
C SER A 122 14.74 -7.65 8.84
N PHE A 123 13.80 -6.84 8.33
CA PHE A 123 13.68 -5.37 8.56
C PHE A 123 14.39 -4.45 7.56
N ILE A 124 14.90 -4.96 6.44
CA ILE A 124 15.52 -4.09 5.43
C ILE A 124 14.50 -3.13 4.79
N PHE A 125 13.29 -3.62 4.52
CA PHE A 125 12.22 -2.81 3.93
C PHE A 125 11.66 -1.79 4.91
N SER A 126 11.55 -2.16 6.18
CA SER A 126 11.17 -1.23 7.26
C SER A 126 12.15 -0.07 7.35
N ARG A 127 13.44 -0.35 7.25
CA ARG A 127 14.48 0.68 7.26
C ARG A 127 14.36 1.62 6.07
N ILE A 128 14.17 1.09 4.86
CA ILE A 128 14.05 1.91 3.65
C ILE A 128 12.86 2.85 3.73
N VAL A 129 11.71 2.34 4.15
CA VAL A 129 10.52 3.18 4.33
C VAL A 129 10.79 4.28 5.36
N GLN A 130 11.48 3.95 6.46
CA GLN A 130 11.86 4.94 7.46
C GLN A 130 12.83 5.98 6.90
N ASP A 131 13.84 5.56 6.13
CA ASP A 131 14.80 6.47 5.51
C ASP A 131 14.10 7.44 4.53
N VAL A 132 13.09 6.96 3.77
CA VAL A 132 12.25 7.82 2.89
C VAL A 132 11.41 8.80 3.71
N ILE A 133 10.83 8.38 4.83
CA ILE A 133 10.05 9.23 5.73
C ILE A 133 10.94 10.29 6.37
N ASP A 134 12.14 9.92 6.83
CA ASP A 134 13.09 10.79 7.51
C ASP A 134 13.63 11.91 6.60
N LEU A 135 13.55 11.75 5.27
CA LEU A 135 13.86 12.83 4.33
C LEU A 135 12.95 14.06 4.51
N ASN A 136 11.74 13.88 5.05
CA ASN A 136 10.71 14.93 5.19
C ASN A 136 10.42 15.69 3.87
N LYS A 137 10.61 15.02 2.74
CA LYS A 137 10.41 15.58 1.39
C LYS A 137 8.99 15.40 0.87
N PHE A 138 8.22 14.47 1.44
CA PHE A 138 6.91 14.06 0.96
C PHE A 138 5.84 14.28 2.01
N ASP A 139 4.64 14.66 1.56
CA ASP A 139 3.46 14.72 2.43
C ASP A 139 2.89 13.32 2.65
N ILE A 140 2.91 12.49 1.60
CA ILE A 140 2.35 11.13 1.61
C ILE A 140 3.32 10.17 0.93
N VAL A 141 3.61 9.05 1.60
CA VAL A 141 4.32 7.91 1.02
C VAL A 141 3.33 6.75 0.89
N LEU A 142 3.14 6.25 -0.32
CA LEU A 142 2.33 5.07 -0.63
C LEU A 142 3.27 3.88 -0.86
N VAL A 143 3.03 2.77 -0.17
CA VAL A 143 3.74 1.51 -0.41
C VAL A 143 2.81 0.56 -1.15
N ASP A 144 3.13 0.21 -2.40
CA ASP A 144 2.41 -0.80 -3.18
C ASP A 144 3.04 -2.17 -2.95
N THR A 145 2.44 -3.00 -2.09
CA THR A 145 3.01 -4.31 -1.73
C THR A 145 2.77 -5.37 -2.81
N GLY A 146 3.41 -6.51 -2.70
CA GLY A 146 2.96 -7.73 -3.37
C GLY A 146 1.59 -8.18 -2.87
N ALA A 147 1.02 -9.18 -3.54
CA ALA A 147 -0.21 -9.82 -3.10
C ALA A 147 0.05 -10.91 -2.04
N GLY A 148 -0.96 -11.20 -1.23
CA GLY A 148 -0.90 -12.24 -0.20
C GLY A 148 -0.27 -11.77 1.10
N LEU A 149 0.12 -12.75 1.95
CA LEU A 149 0.62 -12.53 3.30
C LEU A 149 2.03 -13.14 3.49
N ASN A 150 2.89 -12.99 2.51
CA ASN A 150 4.29 -13.41 2.64
C ASN A 150 5.04 -12.49 3.63
N ASP A 151 6.25 -12.86 4.00
CA ASP A 151 6.98 -12.16 5.06
C ASP A 151 7.36 -10.73 4.70
N TYR A 152 7.58 -10.41 3.42
CA TYR A 152 7.82 -9.04 2.96
C TYR A 152 6.59 -8.15 3.12
N VAL A 153 5.43 -8.67 2.71
CA VAL A 153 4.16 -7.95 2.89
C VAL A 153 3.90 -7.71 4.37
N LYS A 154 4.12 -8.71 5.24
CA LYS A 154 3.98 -8.56 6.68
C LYS A 154 4.91 -7.50 7.24
N GLU A 155 6.16 -7.41 6.75
CA GLU A 155 7.09 -6.38 7.17
C GLU A 155 6.55 -4.98 6.86
N PHE A 156 6.09 -4.71 5.63
CA PHE A 156 5.49 -3.41 5.28
C PHE A 156 4.22 -3.11 6.08
N LEU A 157 3.39 -4.12 6.36
CA LEU A 157 2.18 -3.96 7.17
C LEU A 157 2.53 -3.64 8.63
N SER A 158 3.63 -4.17 9.16
CA SER A 158 4.03 -3.96 10.55
C SER A 158 4.40 -2.51 10.86
N ILE A 159 5.02 -1.81 9.90
CA ILE A 159 5.49 -0.43 10.08
C ILE A 159 4.44 0.64 9.76
N SER A 160 3.34 0.26 9.12
CA SER A 160 2.29 1.21 8.71
C SER A 160 1.10 1.18 9.65
N ASP A 161 0.69 2.36 10.12
CA ASP A 161 -0.55 2.51 10.88
C ASP A 161 -1.76 2.76 9.97
N ASN A 162 -1.52 3.14 8.71
CA ASN A 162 -2.56 3.36 7.73
C ASN A 162 -2.46 2.30 6.64
N ILE A 163 -3.31 1.29 6.72
CA ILE A 163 -3.36 0.17 5.79
C ILE A 163 -4.64 0.25 4.98
N LEU A 164 -4.50 0.23 3.64
CA LEU A 164 -5.61 0.15 2.70
C LEU A 164 -5.56 -1.18 1.96
N ALA A 165 -6.53 -2.04 2.21
CA ALA A 165 -6.68 -3.29 1.48
C ALA A 165 -7.63 -3.12 0.28
N ILE A 166 -7.18 -3.57 -0.89
CA ILE A 166 -7.99 -3.65 -2.11
C ILE A 166 -8.43 -5.10 -2.31
N THR A 167 -9.71 -5.30 -2.52
CA THR A 167 -10.30 -6.62 -2.76
C THR A 167 -11.39 -6.56 -3.82
N THR A 168 -11.99 -7.71 -4.12
CA THR A 168 -13.18 -7.85 -4.97
C THR A 168 -14.25 -8.65 -4.24
N THR A 169 -15.42 -8.80 -4.83
CA THR A 169 -16.50 -9.66 -4.30
C THR A 169 -16.31 -11.15 -4.59
N ASP A 170 -15.21 -11.53 -5.23
CA ASP A 170 -14.85 -12.92 -5.48
C ASP A 170 -14.67 -13.68 -4.15
N PRO A 171 -15.28 -14.85 -3.94
CA PRO A 171 -15.18 -15.62 -2.70
C PRO A 171 -13.75 -15.90 -2.25
N SER A 172 -12.83 -16.20 -3.19
CA SER A 172 -11.42 -16.44 -2.84
C SER A 172 -10.74 -15.16 -2.35
N ALA A 173 -11.00 -14.00 -2.97
CA ALA A 173 -10.45 -12.72 -2.51
C ALA A 173 -11.00 -12.33 -1.13
N LEU A 174 -12.27 -12.66 -0.83
CA LEU A 174 -12.88 -12.43 0.48
C LEU A 174 -12.25 -13.31 1.57
N THR A 175 -11.93 -14.57 1.26
CA THR A 175 -11.20 -15.47 2.17
C THR A 175 -9.83 -14.90 2.52
N ASP A 176 -9.10 -14.39 1.53
CA ASP A 176 -7.79 -13.80 1.73
C ASP A 176 -7.86 -12.50 2.56
N VAL A 177 -8.86 -11.66 2.30
CA VAL A 177 -9.10 -10.45 3.12
C VAL A 177 -9.49 -10.81 4.54
N TYR A 178 -10.28 -11.85 4.74
CA TYR A 178 -10.59 -12.34 6.09
C TYR A 178 -9.32 -12.76 6.84
N SER A 179 -8.42 -13.47 6.18
CA SER A 179 -7.12 -13.84 6.76
C SER A 179 -6.27 -12.61 7.10
N LEU A 180 -6.28 -11.58 6.24
CA LEU A 180 -5.61 -10.29 6.49
C LEU A 180 -6.22 -9.59 7.72
N ILE A 181 -7.53 -9.51 7.83
CA ILE A 181 -8.24 -8.94 8.99
C ILE A 181 -7.81 -9.65 10.28
N LYS A 182 -7.80 -10.98 10.29
CA LYS A 182 -7.39 -11.78 11.45
C LYS A 182 -5.94 -11.52 11.86
N MET A 183 -5.05 -11.45 10.90
CA MET A 183 -3.63 -11.19 11.15
C MET A 183 -3.44 -9.78 11.73
N LEU A 184 -4.00 -8.76 11.09
CA LEU A 184 -3.80 -7.37 11.49
C LEU A 184 -4.43 -7.05 12.85
N SER A 185 -5.52 -7.72 13.22
CA SER A 185 -6.22 -7.45 14.48
C SER A 185 -5.38 -7.71 15.73
N ASN A 186 -4.26 -8.42 15.63
CA ASN A 186 -3.37 -8.69 16.75
C ASN A 186 -2.50 -7.47 17.11
N ASP A 187 -2.12 -6.67 16.11
CA ASP A 187 -1.09 -5.64 16.26
C ASP A 187 -1.52 -4.25 15.78
N LYS A 188 -2.63 -4.15 15.08
CA LYS A 188 -3.14 -2.90 14.51
C LYS A 188 -4.50 -2.52 15.08
N SER A 189 -4.84 -1.23 15.02
CA SER A 189 -6.13 -0.73 15.49
C SER A 189 -7.17 -0.62 14.36
N LYS A 190 -6.73 -0.54 13.10
CA LYS A 190 -7.65 -0.33 11.97
C LYS A 190 -7.13 -0.91 10.66
N LEU A 191 -8.10 -1.23 9.79
CA LEU A 191 -7.89 -1.54 8.38
C LEU A 191 -8.91 -0.76 7.55
N MET A 192 -8.47 -0.04 6.54
CA MET A 192 -9.34 0.53 5.50
C MET A 192 -9.52 -0.51 4.40
N LEU A 193 -10.77 -0.71 3.96
CA LEU A 193 -11.10 -1.71 2.95
C LEU A 193 -11.84 -1.04 1.78
N CYS A 194 -11.39 -1.33 0.56
CA CYS A 194 -11.99 -0.88 -0.67
C CYS A 194 -12.27 -2.07 -1.59
N PHE A 195 -13.44 -2.05 -2.26
CA PHE A 195 -13.77 -3.06 -3.27
C PHE A 195 -13.53 -2.54 -4.68
N ASN A 196 -12.85 -3.33 -5.47
CA ASN A 196 -12.79 -3.16 -6.92
C ASN A 196 -13.79 -4.07 -7.62
N HIS A 197 -14.17 -3.75 -8.86
CA HIS A 197 -15.13 -4.50 -9.67
C HIS A 197 -16.51 -4.66 -9.01
N THR A 198 -16.92 -3.71 -8.19
CA THR A 198 -18.16 -3.77 -7.41
C THR A 198 -19.05 -2.58 -7.75
N LYS A 199 -20.22 -2.84 -8.30
CA LYS A 199 -21.14 -1.80 -8.81
C LYS A 199 -21.85 -1.00 -7.72
N SER A 200 -22.01 -1.55 -6.52
CA SER A 200 -22.85 -0.94 -5.48
C SER A 200 -22.10 -0.83 -4.16
N TYR A 201 -22.16 0.35 -3.56
CA TYR A 201 -21.66 0.60 -2.21
C TYR A 201 -22.33 -0.32 -1.18
N GLN A 202 -23.64 -0.54 -1.33
CA GLN A 202 -24.41 -1.36 -0.40
C GLN A 202 -23.92 -2.82 -0.39
N ILE A 203 -23.59 -3.37 -1.57
CA ILE A 203 -23.03 -4.73 -1.67
C ILE A 203 -21.72 -4.82 -0.89
N GLY A 204 -20.79 -3.89 -1.11
CA GLY A 204 -19.51 -3.84 -0.40
C GLY A 204 -19.73 -3.72 1.11
N ASN A 205 -20.60 -2.81 1.55
CA ASN A 205 -20.90 -2.62 2.96
C ASN A 205 -21.50 -3.87 3.62
N THR A 206 -22.43 -4.56 2.96
CA THR A 206 -23.01 -5.82 3.46
C THR A 206 -21.93 -6.89 3.63
N ILE A 207 -21.05 -7.04 2.65
CA ILE A 207 -19.95 -8.02 2.71
C ILE A 207 -19.00 -7.67 3.87
N VAL A 208 -18.60 -6.41 4.01
CA VAL A 208 -17.72 -5.99 5.12
C VAL A 208 -18.34 -6.30 6.47
N ASN A 209 -19.62 -5.98 6.67
CA ASN A 209 -20.33 -6.30 7.92
C ASN A 209 -20.37 -7.81 8.18
N SER A 210 -20.55 -8.63 7.14
CA SER A 210 -20.52 -10.09 7.27
C SER A 210 -19.12 -10.60 7.66
N LEU A 211 -18.05 -10.05 7.06
CA LEU A 211 -16.66 -10.38 7.40
C LEU A 211 -16.32 -9.99 8.85
N ILE A 212 -16.74 -8.81 9.29
CA ILE A 212 -16.54 -8.34 10.67
C ILE A 212 -17.28 -9.26 11.65
N ASN A 213 -18.55 -9.58 11.38
CA ASN A 213 -19.32 -10.47 12.24
C ASN A 213 -18.72 -11.87 12.34
N LEU A 214 -18.23 -12.41 11.22
CA LEU A 214 -17.51 -13.68 11.20
C LEU A 214 -16.20 -13.60 12.00
N ALA A 215 -15.45 -12.52 11.85
CA ALA A 215 -14.19 -12.33 12.55
C ALA A 215 -14.40 -12.18 14.07
N LYS A 216 -15.42 -11.43 14.50
CA LYS A 216 -15.81 -11.31 15.92
C LYS A 216 -16.16 -12.66 16.54
N LYS A 217 -16.92 -13.52 15.86
CA LYS A 217 -17.20 -14.89 16.31
C LYS A 217 -15.93 -15.74 16.49
N ASN A 218 -14.85 -15.39 15.77
CA ASN A 218 -13.56 -16.07 15.78
C ASN A 218 -12.47 -15.27 16.53
N ARG A 219 -12.84 -14.58 17.60
CA ARG A 219 -11.93 -13.87 18.52
C ARG A 219 -11.14 -12.72 17.86
N LEU A 220 -11.80 -11.90 17.04
CA LEU A 220 -11.25 -10.62 16.62
C LEU A 220 -11.06 -9.72 17.85
N SER A 221 -9.95 -8.97 17.90
CA SER A 221 -9.76 -7.94 18.93
C SER A 221 -10.91 -6.94 18.91
N GLU A 222 -11.45 -6.58 20.07
CA GLU A 222 -12.60 -5.65 20.20
C GLU A 222 -12.24 -4.25 19.73
N ASP A 223 -10.99 -3.85 19.87
CA ASP A 223 -10.47 -2.52 19.50
C ASP A 223 -10.12 -2.40 18.00
N PHE A 224 -10.16 -3.51 17.27
CA PHE A 224 -9.81 -3.49 15.84
C PHE A 224 -10.99 -3.08 14.97
N MET A 225 -10.80 -2.03 14.17
CA MET A 225 -11.83 -1.50 13.27
C MET A 225 -11.53 -1.81 11.80
N VAL A 226 -12.50 -2.37 11.09
CA VAL A 226 -12.49 -2.43 9.63
C VAL A 226 -13.37 -1.31 9.09
N LYS A 227 -12.76 -0.35 8.38
CA LYS A 227 -13.46 0.79 7.77
C LYS A 227 -13.65 0.55 6.27
N TYR A 228 -14.88 0.35 5.85
CA TYR A 228 -15.21 0.35 4.42
C TYR A 228 -15.17 1.79 3.89
N ILE A 229 -14.28 2.07 2.93
CA ILE A 229 -14.07 3.42 2.41
C ILE A 229 -14.59 3.61 0.98
N GLY A 230 -15.13 2.55 0.36
CA GLY A 230 -15.77 2.68 -0.94
C GLY A 230 -15.48 1.54 -1.91
N ASN A 231 -15.99 1.70 -3.10
CA ASN A 231 -15.80 0.75 -4.21
C ASN A 231 -15.56 1.47 -5.53
N VAL A 232 -14.95 0.76 -6.46
CA VAL A 232 -14.82 1.18 -7.86
C VAL A 232 -15.50 0.13 -8.75
N SER A 233 -16.35 0.61 -9.65
CA SER A 233 -17.06 -0.23 -10.61
C SER A 233 -16.14 -0.71 -11.72
N THR A 234 -16.50 -1.82 -12.34
CA THR A 234 -15.83 -2.27 -13.57
C THR A 234 -16.05 -1.25 -14.68
N SER A 235 -14.95 -0.81 -15.31
CA SER A 235 -14.98 0.10 -16.44
C SER A 235 -14.07 -0.41 -17.55
N ALA A 236 -14.55 -0.39 -18.79
CA ALA A 236 -13.73 -0.69 -19.97
C ALA A 236 -12.57 0.31 -20.12
N ASN A 237 -12.76 1.54 -19.65
CA ASN A 237 -11.76 2.60 -19.67
C ASN A 237 -10.54 2.24 -18.81
N ILE A 238 -10.72 1.60 -17.65
CA ILE A 238 -9.63 1.14 -16.79
C ILE A 238 -8.78 0.10 -17.55
N SER A 239 -9.42 -0.89 -18.17
CA SER A 239 -8.71 -1.94 -18.91
C SER A 239 -7.97 -1.37 -20.13
N THR A 240 -8.58 -0.41 -20.84
CA THR A 240 -7.97 0.25 -22.00
C THR A 240 -6.74 1.06 -21.60
N THR A 241 -6.82 1.88 -20.57
CA THR A 241 -5.70 2.71 -20.11
C THR A 241 -4.55 1.87 -19.55
N GLY A 242 -4.82 0.77 -18.88
CA GLY A 242 -3.79 -0.16 -18.42
C GLY A 242 -2.94 -0.71 -19.57
N ARG A 243 -3.57 -1.09 -20.69
CA ARG A 243 -2.86 -1.53 -21.92
C ARG A 243 -2.05 -0.41 -22.57
N LEU A 244 -2.51 0.83 -22.48
CA LEU A 244 -1.84 2.01 -23.04
C LEU A 244 -0.79 2.61 -22.10
N ARG A 245 -0.55 2.03 -20.92
CA ARG A 245 0.35 2.58 -19.88
C ARG A 245 -0.03 4.00 -19.47
N LYS A 246 -1.32 4.22 -19.25
CA LYS A 246 -1.89 5.51 -18.90
C LYS A 246 -2.74 5.38 -17.64
N LEU A 247 -2.86 6.47 -16.89
CA LEU A 247 -3.71 6.53 -15.71
C LEU A 247 -5.16 6.82 -16.14
N PHE A 248 -6.10 5.95 -15.75
CA PHE A 248 -7.51 6.12 -16.14
C PHE A 248 -8.11 7.41 -15.56
N THR A 249 -7.69 7.82 -14.38
CA THR A 249 -8.15 9.05 -13.73
C THR A 249 -7.67 10.32 -14.45
N LYS A 250 -6.58 10.23 -15.23
CA LYS A 250 -6.10 11.31 -16.08
C LYS A 250 -6.85 11.36 -17.41
N GLU A 251 -7.03 10.21 -18.06
CA GLU A 251 -7.62 10.12 -19.41
C GLU A 251 -9.15 10.25 -19.35
N PHE A 252 -9.78 9.73 -18.29
CA PHE A 252 -11.24 9.66 -18.15
C PHE A 252 -11.71 10.36 -16.85
N VAL A 253 -11.48 11.66 -16.76
CA VAL A 253 -11.78 12.48 -15.57
C VAL A 253 -13.25 12.40 -15.17
N GLN A 254 -14.17 12.30 -16.12
CA GLN A 254 -15.61 12.27 -15.89
C GLN A 254 -16.19 10.86 -15.75
N ASP A 255 -15.36 9.82 -15.83
CA ASP A 255 -15.82 8.43 -15.65
C ASP A 255 -16.25 8.19 -14.19
N ASP A 256 -17.27 7.38 -13.99
CA ASP A 256 -17.77 7.06 -12.65
C ASP A 256 -16.70 6.40 -11.79
N SER A 257 -15.83 5.57 -12.37
CA SER A 257 -14.71 4.97 -11.66
C SER A 257 -13.74 6.02 -11.12
N THR A 258 -13.51 7.11 -11.88
CA THR A 258 -12.68 8.23 -11.43
C THR A 258 -13.35 8.97 -10.27
N ARG A 259 -14.65 9.26 -10.37
CA ARG A 259 -15.41 9.90 -9.29
C ARG A 259 -15.43 9.04 -8.02
N GLN A 260 -15.64 7.73 -8.17
CA GLN A 260 -15.61 6.78 -7.07
C GLN A 260 -14.24 6.75 -6.38
N LEU A 261 -13.15 6.77 -7.16
CA LEU A 261 -11.80 6.81 -6.58
C LEU A 261 -11.52 8.15 -5.87
N GLN A 262 -12.04 9.27 -6.37
CA GLN A 262 -11.96 10.56 -5.68
C GLN A 262 -12.65 10.53 -4.31
N VAL A 263 -13.82 9.89 -4.20
CA VAL A 263 -14.53 9.71 -2.93
C VAL A 263 -13.72 8.84 -1.98
N ILE A 264 -13.11 7.75 -2.48
CA ILE A 264 -12.22 6.89 -1.68
C ILE A 264 -11.04 7.70 -1.12
N ILE A 265 -10.44 8.59 -1.92
CA ILE A 265 -9.35 9.47 -1.47
C ILE A 265 -9.84 10.44 -0.38
N ASP A 266 -11.04 10.98 -0.48
CA ASP A 266 -11.61 11.85 0.57
C ASP A 266 -11.75 11.10 1.89
N TYR A 267 -12.20 9.85 1.86
CA TYR A 267 -12.26 9.00 3.06
C TYR A 267 -10.86 8.60 3.55
N LEU A 268 -9.93 8.30 2.64
CA LEU A 268 -8.54 8.00 2.99
C LEU A 268 -7.91 9.18 3.76
N LEU A 269 -7.97 10.39 3.22
CA LEU A 269 -7.40 11.60 3.83
C LEU A 269 -7.98 11.91 5.22
N LYS A 270 -9.26 11.60 5.44
CA LYS A 270 -9.91 11.75 6.76
C LYS A 270 -9.46 10.71 7.79
N ASN A 271 -8.86 9.60 7.36
CA ASN A 271 -8.54 8.47 8.22
C ASN A 271 -7.05 8.20 8.39
N ILE A 272 -6.17 8.86 7.63
CA ILE A 272 -4.72 8.76 7.82
C ILE A 272 -4.25 9.78 8.86
N HIS A 273 -3.35 9.32 9.73
CA HIS A 273 -2.81 10.11 10.85
C HIS A 273 -1.31 10.33 10.69
#